data_6519f1a2b580d433f1e2f970b17e933a
#
_entry.id   6519f1a2b580d433f1e2f970b17e933a
#
_cell.length_a   1.000
_cell.length_b   1.000
_cell.length_c   1.000
_cell.angle_alpha   90.00
_cell.angle_beta   90.00
_cell.angle_gamma   90.00
#
_symmetry.space_group_name_H-M   'P 1'
#
loop_
_entity.id
_entity.type
_entity.pdbx_description
1 polymer ?
#
loop_
_entity_poly.entity_id
_entity_poly.type
_entity_poly.pdbx_seq_one_letter_code
_entity_poly.pdbx_strand_id
1 'polypeptide(L)'
;MDNFEFVSPTRFIFGRGVENQTGAKLAERGARKVLLHYGGRSAIKSGLIDRVKASLDAAGVAHVELGGVRPNPEIGMVREGVALCKEQGVDWILAVGGGSVIDSAKGIALGAFYDGDVWDFFAEAKPAGKVLPIACVLTIPAAGSEASMNTVVSNDELQRKAGYGSDAIRPELAFMNPELTFTLPEYQTAAGATDMFAHLLERFFDETPAVPVTDNLNLSLMKTVRAEAPRVLAEPENYDARANIMWAGMLCHQGYAGCGRHEDWATHGLEHELSALNPDITHGAGLAVMFPAWMTYVHGQNPERFAFYGREVFGLAPTGDVEADAMNAIDVTRSFFASLGMPTTLAELDVHEDDIEKMIPTLRENLGEVFGSFKKLTMDDARAIYRLAL
;
A
#
# COMPACT_ATOMS: atom_id res chain seq x y z
N MET A 1 2.49 -10.67 23.45
CA MET A 1 3.23 -9.65 22.63
C MET A 1 4.62 -10.18 22.39
N ASP A 2 5.00 -10.32 21.14
CA ASP A 2 6.31 -10.82 20.73
C ASP A 2 7.37 -9.72 20.79
N ASN A 3 8.64 -10.12 20.75
CA ASN A 3 9.74 -9.16 20.67
C ASN A 3 9.74 -8.49 19.30
N PHE A 4 10.00 -7.19 19.26
CA PHE A 4 10.09 -6.45 18.00
C PHE A 4 11.12 -5.32 18.12
N GLU A 5 11.63 -4.90 16.96
CA GLU A 5 12.35 -3.64 16.76
C GLU A 5 11.53 -2.77 15.81
N PHE A 6 11.41 -1.50 16.11
CA PHE A 6 10.62 -0.58 15.32
C PHE A 6 11.37 0.73 15.05
N VAL A 7 11.45 1.10 13.78
CA VAL A 7 12.06 2.34 13.31
C VAL A 7 11.07 3.10 12.43
N SER A 8 10.91 4.40 12.66
CA SER A 8 10.09 5.28 11.84
C SER A 8 10.77 6.64 11.70
N PRO A 9 11.78 6.78 10.82
CA PRO A 9 12.59 7.97 10.69
C PRO A 9 11.92 9.07 9.86
N THR A 10 10.84 8.78 9.14
CA THR A 10 10.18 9.70 8.22
C THR A 10 9.70 10.96 8.93
N ARG A 11 10.10 12.12 8.44
CA ARG A 11 9.53 13.42 8.86
C ARG A 11 8.33 13.75 7.99
N PHE A 12 7.18 13.83 8.60
CA PHE A 12 5.93 14.22 7.94
C PHE A 12 5.77 15.74 7.99
N ILE A 13 5.54 16.37 6.83
CA ILE A 13 5.19 17.77 6.66
C ILE A 13 3.75 17.78 6.16
N PHE A 14 2.81 18.04 7.08
CA PHE A 14 1.39 17.85 6.83
C PHE A 14 0.65 19.19 6.83
N GLY A 15 -0.22 19.42 5.85
CA GLY A 15 -1.10 20.58 5.79
C GLY A 15 -1.17 21.21 4.40
N ARG A 16 -1.90 22.34 4.31
CA ARG A 16 -2.13 23.06 3.06
C ARG A 16 -0.85 23.63 2.49
N GLY A 17 -0.62 23.42 1.20
CA GLY A 17 0.48 24.03 0.46
C GLY A 17 1.88 23.57 0.85
N VAL A 18 2.02 22.50 1.64
CA VAL A 18 3.33 22.01 2.12
C VAL A 18 4.23 21.52 0.99
N GLU A 19 3.71 21.14 -0.16
CA GLU A 19 4.46 20.78 -1.35
C GLU A 19 5.35 21.93 -1.87
N ASN A 20 4.99 23.19 -1.56
CA ASN A 20 5.78 24.35 -1.92
C ASN A 20 7.06 24.50 -1.07
N GLN A 21 7.22 23.67 -0.02
CA GLN A 21 8.40 23.66 0.85
C GLN A 21 9.43 22.60 0.43
N THR A 22 9.17 21.82 -0.62
CA THR A 22 10.00 20.69 -1.03
C THR A 22 11.45 21.09 -1.25
N GLY A 23 11.72 22.14 -2.03
CA GLY A 23 13.07 22.60 -2.30
C GLY A 23 13.83 23.03 -1.04
N ALA A 24 13.20 23.87 -0.20
CA ALA A 24 13.82 24.34 1.04
C ALA A 24 14.15 23.16 1.98
N LYS A 25 13.21 22.20 2.15
CA LYS A 25 13.41 21.05 3.04
C LYS A 25 14.46 20.06 2.52
N LEU A 26 14.57 19.89 1.22
CA LEU A 26 15.62 19.09 0.59
C LEU A 26 16.99 19.77 0.72
N ALA A 27 17.08 21.09 0.47
CA ALA A 27 18.31 21.87 0.69
C ALA A 27 18.79 21.82 2.15
N GLU A 28 17.87 21.90 3.14
CA GLU A 28 18.18 21.73 4.58
C GLU A 28 18.83 20.36 4.87
N ARG A 29 18.55 19.34 4.04
CA ARG A 29 19.11 17.99 4.14
C ARG A 29 20.35 17.77 3.26
N GLY A 30 20.82 18.80 2.59
CA GLY A 30 22.02 18.77 1.77
C GLY A 30 21.81 18.24 0.35
N ALA A 31 20.57 18.14 -0.13
CA ALA A 31 20.28 17.79 -1.51
C ALA A 31 20.82 18.86 -2.45
N ARG A 32 21.52 18.43 -3.50
CA ARG A 32 22.07 19.29 -4.54
C ARG A 32 21.46 19.03 -5.89
N LYS A 33 21.15 17.76 -6.17
CA LYS A 33 20.54 17.34 -7.43
C LYS A 33 19.60 16.17 -7.20
N VAL A 34 18.32 16.37 -7.48
CA VAL A 34 17.26 15.37 -7.25
C VAL A 34 16.83 14.71 -8.57
N LEU A 35 16.43 13.44 -8.49
CA LEU A 35 15.57 12.84 -9.49
C LEU A 35 14.13 13.22 -9.12
N LEU A 36 13.48 14.05 -9.92
CA LEU A 36 12.05 14.34 -9.82
C LEU A 36 11.28 13.23 -10.55
N HIS A 37 10.79 12.27 -9.75
CA HIS A 37 10.10 11.07 -10.25
C HIS A 37 8.61 11.19 -10.03
N TYR A 38 7.80 11.01 -11.08
CA TYR A 38 6.36 11.26 -10.98
C TYR A 38 5.53 10.34 -11.89
N GLY A 39 4.23 10.27 -11.58
CA GLY A 39 3.27 9.46 -12.33
C GLY A 39 2.90 10.06 -13.67
N GLY A 40 1.66 9.77 -14.10
CA GLY A 40 1.14 10.18 -15.40
C GLY A 40 0.70 11.64 -15.43
N ARG A 41 -0.38 11.89 -16.19
CA ARG A 41 -0.80 13.24 -16.60
C ARG A 41 -1.42 14.08 -15.48
N SER A 42 -1.93 13.50 -14.39
CA SER A 42 -2.69 14.24 -13.36
C SER A 42 -1.83 15.26 -12.62
N ALA A 43 -0.65 14.88 -12.15
CA ALA A 43 0.28 15.77 -11.45
C ALA A 43 0.79 16.93 -12.33
N ILE A 44 0.95 16.66 -13.64
CA ILE A 44 1.31 17.70 -14.63
C ILE A 44 0.12 18.64 -14.83
N LYS A 45 -1.08 18.08 -15.12
CA LYS A 45 -2.29 18.90 -15.43
C LYS A 45 -2.73 19.78 -14.25
N SER A 46 -2.52 19.33 -13.01
CA SER A 46 -2.84 20.13 -11.82
C SER A 46 -1.82 21.23 -11.53
N GLY A 47 -0.73 21.31 -12.31
CA GLY A 47 0.38 22.24 -12.09
C GLY A 47 1.23 21.87 -10.86
N LEU A 48 1.05 20.68 -10.27
CA LEU A 48 1.81 20.24 -9.09
C LEU A 48 3.30 20.13 -9.41
N ILE A 49 3.64 19.52 -10.55
CA ILE A 49 5.05 19.36 -10.98
C ILE A 49 5.71 20.72 -11.15
N ASP A 50 5.03 21.70 -11.74
CA ASP A 50 5.59 23.04 -11.93
C ASP A 50 5.80 23.76 -10.59
N ARG A 51 4.87 23.60 -9.61
CA ARG A 51 5.05 24.15 -8.26
C ARG A 51 6.25 23.52 -7.54
N VAL A 52 6.40 22.19 -7.65
CA VAL A 52 7.54 21.49 -7.05
C VAL A 52 8.86 21.93 -7.71
N LYS A 53 8.93 22.04 -9.04
CA LYS A 53 10.11 22.56 -9.77
C LYS A 53 10.45 23.97 -9.35
N ALA A 54 9.46 24.87 -9.27
CA ALA A 54 9.68 26.22 -8.80
C ALA A 54 10.22 26.27 -7.36
N SER A 55 9.77 25.36 -6.49
CA SER A 55 10.30 25.23 -5.13
C SER A 55 11.76 24.75 -5.11
N LEU A 56 12.13 23.78 -5.96
CA LEU A 56 13.51 23.31 -6.11
C LEU A 56 14.42 24.41 -6.64
N ASP A 57 14.00 25.10 -7.70
CA ASP A 57 14.77 26.19 -8.32
C ASP A 57 15.01 27.34 -7.33
N ALA A 58 13.98 27.73 -6.57
CA ALA A 58 14.10 28.76 -5.55
C ALA A 58 15.09 28.41 -4.42
N ALA A 59 15.28 27.10 -4.17
CA ALA A 59 16.22 26.61 -3.18
C ALA A 59 17.62 26.28 -3.77
N GLY A 60 17.82 26.46 -5.07
CA GLY A 60 19.07 26.11 -5.75
C GLY A 60 19.35 24.62 -5.86
N VAL A 61 18.31 23.78 -5.77
CA VAL A 61 18.40 22.31 -5.92
C VAL A 61 18.17 21.95 -7.39
N ALA A 62 19.22 21.47 -8.05
CA ALA A 62 19.09 21.00 -9.44
C ALA A 62 18.19 19.76 -9.53
N HIS A 63 17.57 19.55 -10.68
CA HIS A 63 16.72 18.37 -10.88
C HIS A 63 16.85 17.78 -12.30
N VAL A 64 16.62 16.48 -12.39
CA VAL A 64 16.36 15.74 -13.62
C VAL A 64 15.01 15.05 -13.49
N GLU A 65 14.28 14.89 -14.57
CA GLU A 65 12.92 14.39 -14.55
C GLU A 65 12.81 12.96 -15.10
N LEU A 66 12.04 12.13 -14.43
CA LEU A 66 11.59 10.82 -14.93
C LEU A 66 10.11 10.65 -14.60
N GLY A 67 9.25 10.90 -15.58
CA GLY A 67 7.80 10.80 -15.43
C GLY A 67 7.21 9.59 -16.13
N GLY A 68 5.92 9.33 -15.89
CA GLY A 68 5.16 8.29 -16.60
C GLY A 68 4.98 6.99 -15.85
N VAL A 69 5.23 6.97 -14.53
CA VAL A 69 4.96 5.78 -13.70
C VAL A 69 3.49 5.38 -13.80
N ARG A 70 3.24 4.12 -14.09
CA ARG A 70 1.92 3.50 -14.14
C ARG A 70 1.56 2.86 -12.79
N PRO A 71 0.27 2.58 -12.52
CA PRO A 71 -0.11 1.64 -11.45
C PRO A 71 0.65 0.31 -11.61
N ASN A 72 0.97 -0.36 -10.50
CA ASN A 72 1.84 -1.54 -10.49
C ASN A 72 3.19 -1.25 -11.17
N PRO A 73 4.09 -0.51 -10.52
CA PRO A 73 5.28 0.05 -11.18
C PRO A 73 6.17 -1.03 -11.79
N GLU A 74 6.58 -0.81 -13.02
CA GLU A 74 7.33 -1.78 -13.83
C GLU A 74 8.84 -1.68 -13.58
N ILE A 75 9.53 -2.81 -13.56
CA ILE A 75 10.99 -2.89 -13.35
C ILE A 75 11.77 -2.13 -14.42
N GLY A 76 11.26 -2.03 -15.64
CA GLY A 76 11.87 -1.26 -16.72
C GLY A 76 12.05 0.21 -16.37
N MET A 77 11.02 0.84 -15.79
CA MET A 77 11.08 2.23 -15.31
C MET A 77 12.07 2.39 -14.15
N VAL A 78 12.15 1.41 -13.26
CA VAL A 78 13.12 1.40 -12.15
C VAL A 78 14.55 1.32 -12.70
N ARG A 79 14.83 0.43 -13.65
CA ARG A 79 16.13 0.31 -14.31
C ARG A 79 16.54 1.62 -15.02
N GLU A 80 15.62 2.26 -15.72
CA GLU A 80 15.84 3.58 -16.36
C GLU A 80 16.21 4.64 -15.32
N GLY A 81 15.47 4.70 -14.21
CA GLY A 81 15.75 5.63 -13.11
C GLY A 81 17.11 5.38 -12.45
N VAL A 82 17.49 4.13 -12.26
CA VAL A 82 18.83 3.74 -11.75
C VAL A 82 19.94 4.25 -12.68
N ALA A 83 19.80 4.02 -13.99
CA ALA A 83 20.77 4.48 -14.99
C ALA A 83 20.88 6.00 -14.98
N LEU A 84 19.75 6.70 -14.96
CA LEU A 84 19.69 8.16 -14.94
C LEU A 84 20.33 8.74 -13.66
N CYS A 85 20.09 8.14 -12.48
CA CYS A 85 20.71 8.56 -11.24
C CYS A 85 22.23 8.44 -11.28
N LYS A 86 22.74 7.32 -11.80
CA LYS A 86 24.19 7.07 -11.95
C LYS A 86 24.83 8.05 -12.93
N GLU A 87 24.24 8.23 -14.11
CA GLU A 87 24.74 9.10 -15.17
C GLU A 87 24.77 10.58 -14.74
N GLN A 88 23.71 11.02 -14.10
CA GLN A 88 23.50 12.43 -13.76
C GLN A 88 24.07 12.83 -12.40
N GLY A 89 24.56 11.88 -11.60
CA GLY A 89 25.10 12.15 -10.26
C GLY A 89 24.04 12.68 -9.30
N VAL A 90 22.86 12.08 -9.33
CA VAL A 90 21.73 12.40 -8.44
C VAL A 90 22.09 12.00 -7.01
N ASP A 91 21.75 12.85 -6.03
CA ASP A 91 22.00 12.60 -4.61
C ASP A 91 20.73 12.43 -3.76
N TRP A 92 19.53 12.70 -4.33
CA TRP A 92 18.22 12.49 -3.72
C TRP A 92 17.18 12.09 -4.76
N ILE A 93 16.14 11.37 -4.33
CA ILE A 93 14.95 11.11 -5.15
C ILE A 93 13.75 11.84 -4.54
N LEU A 94 13.03 12.60 -5.35
CA LEU A 94 11.76 13.24 -4.99
C LEU A 94 10.63 12.60 -5.78
N ALA A 95 9.87 11.72 -5.13
CA ALA A 95 8.70 11.05 -5.70
C ALA A 95 7.46 11.95 -5.58
N VAL A 96 6.78 12.26 -6.67
CA VAL A 96 5.54 13.05 -6.68
C VAL A 96 4.41 12.19 -7.22
N GLY A 97 3.61 11.59 -6.33
CA GLY A 97 2.57 10.65 -6.73
C GLY A 97 1.96 9.86 -5.59
N GLY A 98 1.31 8.76 -5.93
CA GLY A 98 0.80 7.74 -5.01
C GLY A 98 1.82 6.64 -4.76
N GLY A 99 1.36 5.54 -4.15
CA GLY A 99 2.19 4.38 -3.78
C GLY A 99 3.08 3.86 -4.91
N SER A 100 2.54 3.68 -6.12
CA SER A 100 3.33 3.18 -7.27
C SER A 100 4.54 4.06 -7.62
N VAL A 101 4.41 5.39 -7.53
CA VAL A 101 5.53 6.31 -7.78
C VAL A 101 6.55 6.21 -6.67
N ILE A 102 6.11 6.12 -5.41
CA ILE A 102 6.99 6.01 -4.25
C ILE A 102 7.71 4.65 -4.27
N ASP A 103 7.02 3.58 -4.61
CA ASP A 103 7.60 2.24 -4.74
C ASP A 103 8.65 2.17 -5.84
N SER A 104 8.35 2.73 -7.03
CA SER A 104 9.34 2.89 -8.09
C SER A 104 10.57 3.67 -7.62
N ALA A 105 10.37 4.79 -6.89
CA ALA A 105 11.46 5.58 -6.33
C ALA A 105 12.33 4.80 -5.33
N LYS A 106 11.71 3.95 -4.49
CA LYS A 106 12.41 3.05 -3.57
C LYS A 106 13.25 2.01 -4.33
N GLY A 107 12.70 1.41 -5.39
CA GLY A 107 13.44 0.53 -6.28
C GLY A 107 14.65 1.23 -6.92
N ILE A 108 14.47 2.47 -7.42
CA ILE A 108 15.55 3.29 -7.96
C ILE A 108 16.64 3.55 -6.90
N ALA A 109 16.22 3.88 -5.67
CA ALA A 109 17.14 4.14 -4.56
C ALA A 109 18.02 2.92 -4.23
N LEU A 110 17.43 1.71 -4.22
CA LEU A 110 18.16 0.44 -4.03
C LEU A 110 19.21 0.21 -5.12
N GLY A 111 18.86 0.44 -6.38
CA GLY A 111 19.73 0.16 -7.51
C GLY A 111 20.82 1.22 -7.74
N ALA A 112 20.70 2.43 -7.17
CA ALA A 112 21.58 3.57 -7.48
C ALA A 112 23.07 3.32 -7.18
N PHE A 113 23.38 2.53 -6.15
CA PHE A 113 24.76 2.17 -5.77
C PHE A 113 25.06 0.67 -5.94
N TYR A 114 24.15 -0.08 -6.56
CA TYR A 114 24.30 -1.50 -6.80
C TYR A 114 24.86 -1.77 -8.21
N ASP A 115 25.84 -2.67 -8.32
CA ASP A 115 26.47 -2.99 -9.61
C ASP A 115 25.72 -4.07 -10.41
N GLY A 116 24.79 -4.80 -9.77
CA GLY A 116 23.93 -5.80 -10.40
C GLY A 116 22.62 -5.23 -10.92
N ASP A 117 21.70 -6.12 -11.29
CA ASP A 117 20.33 -5.74 -11.64
C ASP A 117 19.50 -5.48 -10.38
N VAL A 118 18.76 -4.39 -10.35
CA VAL A 118 17.91 -4.04 -9.20
C VAL A 118 16.83 -5.10 -8.90
N TRP A 119 16.46 -5.93 -9.87
CA TRP A 119 15.55 -7.05 -9.65
C TRP A 119 16.09 -8.10 -8.67
N ASP A 120 17.40 -8.19 -8.49
CA ASP A 120 18.02 -9.11 -7.53
C ASP A 120 17.50 -8.89 -6.08
N PHE A 121 17.17 -7.65 -5.72
CA PHE A 121 16.58 -7.37 -4.40
C PHE A 121 15.21 -8.03 -4.24
N PHE A 122 14.41 -8.04 -5.29
CA PHE A 122 13.07 -8.62 -5.29
C PHE A 122 13.07 -10.14 -5.45
N ALA A 123 14.00 -10.67 -6.25
CA ALA A 123 14.10 -12.10 -6.54
C ALA A 123 14.82 -12.91 -5.45
N GLU A 124 15.86 -12.32 -4.84
CA GLU A 124 16.79 -13.02 -3.95
C GLU A 124 16.79 -12.43 -2.52
N ALA A 125 15.96 -11.43 -2.24
CA ALA A 125 15.90 -10.74 -0.95
C ALA A 125 17.28 -10.26 -0.46
N LYS A 126 18.13 -9.77 -1.37
CA LYS A 126 19.48 -9.26 -1.03
C LYS A 126 19.39 -8.14 0.02
N PRO A 127 20.31 -8.08 0.98
CA PRO A 127 20.34 -6.99 1.94
C PRO A 127 20.60 -5.65 1.24
N ALA A 128 19.87 -4.61 1.63
CA ALA A 128 20.13 -3.26 1.15
C ALA A 128 21.51 -2.78 1.62
N GLY A 129 22.31 -2.31 0.67
CA GLY A 129 23.54 -1.59 0.96
C GLY A 129 23.29 -0.09 1.12
N LYS A 130 24.17 0.73 0.57
CA LYS A 130 23.95 2.18 0.45
C LYS A 130 22.82 2.44 -0.54
N VAL A 131 21.88 3.32 -0.17
CA VAL A 131 20.75 3.74 -1.00
C VAL A 131 20.73 5.26 -1.16
N LEU A 132 20.02 5.78 -2.17
CA LEU A 132 19.72 7.22 -2.25
C LEU A 132 18.62 7.55 -1.24
N PRO A 133 18.72 8.69 -0.52
CA PRO A 133 17.63 9.18 0.32
C PRO A 133 16.43 9.58 -0.54
N ILE A 134 15.23 9.39 0.03
CA ILE A 134 13.95 9.56 -0.65
C ILE A 134 13.13 10.63 0.06
N ALA A 135 12.56 11.54 -0.71
CA ALA A 135 11.46 12.39 -0.30
C ALA A 135 10.23 12.11 -1.18
N CYS A 136 9.03 12.36 -0.65
CA CYS A 136 7.83 12.20 -1.45
C CYS A 136 6.80 13.32 -1.22
N VAL A 137 6.05 13.66 -2.25
CA VAL A 137 4.83 14.46 -2.21
C VAL A 137 3.67 13.51 -2.52
N LEU A 138 2.88 13.20 -1.49
CA LEU A 138 1.79 12.24 -1.61
C LEU A 138 0.59 12.85 -2.31
N THR A 139 0.07 12.16 -3.33
CA THR A 139 -1.12 12.59 -4.07
C THR A 139 -2.29 11.60 -3.98
N ILE A 140 -2.03 10.36 -3.56
CA ILE A 140 -3.04 9.31 -3.39
C ILE A 140 -2.76 8.58 -2.08
N PRO A 141 -3.51 8.84 -1.01
CA PRO A 141 -3.41 8.05 0.22
C PRO A 141 -4.04 6.68 0.00
N ALA A 142 -3.28 5.62 0.21
CA ALA A 142 -3.68 4.22 0.09
C ALA A 142 -2.69 3.30 0.83
N ALA A 143 -1.65 2.85 0.13
CA ALA A 143 -0.66 1.88 0.57
C ALA A 143 0.30 2.35 1.67
N GLY A 144 0.27 3.62 2.10
CA GLY A 144 1.18 4.13 3.14
C GLY A 144 2.67 4.07 2.78
N SER A 145 3.00 4.01 1.48
CA SER A 145 4.38 3.87 1.01
C SER A 145 5.27 5.04 1.41
N GLU A 146 4.69 6.23 1.65
CA GLU A 146 5.39 7.43 2.16
C GLU A 146 6.02 7.24 3.55
N ALA A 147 5.66 6.18 4.26
CA ALA A 147 6.16 5.88 5.61
C ALA A 147 6.69 4.45 5.76
N SER A 148 6.37 3.55 4.83
CA SER A 148 6.70 2.14 4.96
C SER A 148 8.11 1.81 4.48
N MET A 149 8.64 0.69 4.98
CA MET A 149 9.90 0.08 4.55
C MET A 149 9.77 -0.77 3.28
N ASN A 150 8.54 -0.95 2.78
CA ASN A 150 8.24 -1.87 1.71
C ASN A 150 8.17 -1.16 0.35
N THR A 151 8.49 -1.90 -0.69
CA THR A 151 8.28 -1.54 -2.09
C THR A 151 7.81 -2.79 -2.86
N VAL A 152 6.92 -2.61 -3.81
CA VAL A 152 6.41 -3.67 -4.68
C VAL A 152 6.59 -3.25 -6.13
N VAL A 153 7.20 -4.12 -6.95
CA VAL A 153 7.49 -3.84 -8.36
C VAL A 153 7.08 -5.04 -9.21
N SER A 154 6.55 -4.77 -10.39
CA SER A 154 6.19 -5.78 -11.39
C SER A 154 7.33 -5.99 -12.39
N ASN A 155 7.56 -7.24 -12.74
CA ASN A 155 8.46 -7.62 -13.82
C ASN A 155 7.63 -8.30 -14.92
N ASP A 156 7.33 -7.54 -15.96
CA ASP A 156 6.44 -7.99 -17.03
C ASP A 156 7.07 -9.10 -17.89
N GLU A 157 8.41 -9.12 -17.97
CA GLU A 157 9.14 -10.19 -18.71
C GLU A 157 8.95 -11.55 -18.01
N LEU A 158 8.86 -11.55 -16.67
CA LEU A 158 8.68 -12.74 -15.85
C LEU A 158 7.23 -12.93 -15.43
N GLN A 159 6.34 -12.01 -15.78
CA GLN A 159 4.95 -11.95 -15.28
C GLN A 159 4.86 -12.13 -13.76
N ARG A 160 5.72 -11.42 -13.04
CA ARG A 160 5.87 -11.57 -11.59
C ARG A 160 5.79 -10.20 -10.91
N LYS A 161 4.98 -10.09 -9.87
CA LYS A 161 4.91 -8.97 -8.94
C LYS A 161 5.55 -9.39 -7.62
N ALA A 162 6.56 -8.67 -7.16
CA ALA A 162 7.31 -9.05 -5.97
C ALA A 162 7.56 -7.85 -5.05
N GLY A 163 7.56 -8.11 -3.75
CA GLY A 163 7.85 -7.13 -2.71
C GLY A 163 9.29 -7.23 -2.20
N TYR A 164 9.79 -6.09 -1.71
CA TYR A 164 11.05 -6.01 -0.98
C TYR A 164 10.90 -5.06 0.21
N GLY A 165 11.50 -5.39 1.35
CA GLY A 165 11.43 -4.60 2.58
C GLY A 165 12.80 -4.29 3.18
N SER A 166 13.04 -3.01 3.50
CA SER A 166 14.22 -2.56 4.25
C SER A 166 13.99 -1.17 4.84
N ASP A 167 14.39 -0.96 6.09
CA ASP A 167 14.33 0.38 6.70
C ASP A 167 15.18 1.41 5.95
N ALA A 168 16.19 0.97 5.19
CA ALA A 168 17.02 1.85 4.38
C ALA A 168 16.27 2.61 3.28
N ILE A 169 15.13 2.09 2.80
CA ILE A 169 14.31 2.71 1.75
C ILE A 169 13.09 3.47 2.27
N ARG A 170 12.95 3.63 3.59
CA ARG A 170 11.90 4.52 4.13
C ARG A 170 12.16 5.95 3.66
N PRO A 171 11.15 6.66 3.15
CA PRO A 171 11.31 8.07 2.82
C PRO A 171 11.75 8.88 4.06
N GLU A 172 12.72 9.78 3.89
CA GLU A 172 13.14 10.67 4.96
C GLU A 172 12.17 11.84 5.16
N LEU A 173 11.53 12.30 4.08
CA LEU A 173 10.58 13.40 4.07
C LEU A 173 9.30 12.98 3.33
N ALA A 174 8.15 13.23 3.93
CA ALA A 174 6.84 13.05 3.28
C ALA A 174 6.03 14.35 3.39
N PHE A 175 5.73 14.96 2.23
CA PHE A 175 4.88 16.14 2.12
C PHE A 175 3.45 15.70 1.84
N MET A 176 2.55 16.03 2.74
CA MET A 176 1.18 15.51 2.76
C MET A 176 0.19 16.69 2.80
N ASN A 177 -0.25 17.14 1.63
CA ASN A 177 -1.29 18.15 1.50
C ASN A 177 -2.62 17.49 1.10
N PRO A 178 -3.63 17.43 1.98
CA PRO A 178 -4.94 16.85 1.66
C PRO A 178 -5.61 17.45 0.42
N GLU A 179 -5.37 18.73 0.09
CA GLU A 179 -5.95 19.38 -1.08
C GLU A 179 -5.49 18.75 -2.40
N LEU A 180 -4.31 18.12 -2.44
CA LEU A 180 -3.83 17.42 -3.63
C LEU A 180 -4.70 16.20 -4.00
N THR A 181 -5.57 15.77 -3.08
CA THR A 181 -6.46 14.63 -3.28
C THR A 181 -7.88 15.03 -3.71
N PHE A 182 -8.23 16.33 -3.76
CA PHE A 182 -9.57 16.80 -4.09
C PHE A 182 -10.03 16.40 -5.50
N THR A 183 -9.10 16.25 -6.42
CA THR A 183 -9.37 15.88 -7.81
C THR A 183 -9.19 14.39 -8.10
N LEU A 184 -8.98 13.56 -7.06
CA LEU A 184 -8.92 12.12 -7.24
C LEU A 184 -10.28 11.59 -7.72
N PRO A 185 -10.29 10.71 -8.75
CA PRO A 185 -11.49 9.98 -9.10
C PRO A 185 -12.06 9.23 -7.90
N GLU A 186 -13.40 9.15 -7.85
CA GLU A 186 -14.15 8.47 -6.80
C GLU A 186 -13.66 7.04 -6.60
N TYR A 187 -13.49 6.30 -7.70
CA TYR A 187 -12.97 4.94 -7.70
C TYR A 187 -11.57 4.82 -7.06
N GLN A 188 -10.66 5.75 -7.35
CA GLN A 188 -9.31 5.73 -6.76
C GLN A 188 -9.33 6.06 -5.25
N THR A 189 -10.22 6.94 -4.83
CA THR A 189 -10.45 7.25 -3.41
C THR A 189 -11.00 6.03 -2.67
N ALA A 190 -11.99 5.34 -3.24
CA ALA A 190 -12.59 4.14 -2.69
C ALA A 190 -11.59 2.97 -2.60
N ALA A 191 -10.85 2.73 -3.69
CA ALA A 191 -9.80 1.71 -3.72
C ALA A 191 -8.70 1.98 -2.69
N GLY A 192 -8.28 3.25 -2.52
CA GLY A 192 -7.31 3.63 -1.50
C GLY A 192 -7.82 3.39 -0.08
N ALA A 193 -9.07 3.75 0.21
CA ALA A 193 -9.67 3.49 1.52
C ALA A 193 -9.82 1.99 1.81
N THR A 194 -10.13 1.19 0.80
CA THR A 194 -10.20 -0.27 0.90
C THR A 194 -8.82 -0.87 1.19
N ASP A 195 -7.77 -0.41 0.51
CA ASP A 195 -6.39 -0.83 0.72
C ASP A 195 -5.91 -0.51 2.16
N MET A 196 -6.19 0.69 2.67
CA MET A 196 -5.93 1.05 4.07
C MET A 196 -6.61 0.08 5.04
N PHE A 197 -7.88 -0.24 4.79
CA PHE A 197 -8.65 -1.14 5.63
C PHE A 197 -8.09 -2.56 5.57
N ALA A 198 -7.69 -3.02 4.38
CA ALA A 198 -7.05 -4.29 4.14
C ALA A 198 -5.73 -4.45 4.90
N HIS A 199 -4.88 -3.43 4.90
CA HIS A 199 -3.64 -3.42 5.69
C HIS A 199 -3.88 -3.61 7.19
N LEU A 200 -4.98 -3.05 7.70
CA LEU A 200 -5.37 -3.23 9.10
C LEU A 200 -5.90 -4.63 9.38
N LEU A 201 -6.64 -5.23 8.42
CA LEU A 201 -7.14 -6.60 8.54
C LEU A 201 -5.99 -7.62 8.58
N GLU A 202 -4.94 -7.46 7.72
CA GLU A 202 -3.75 -8.33 7.75
C GLU A 202 -3.04 -8.31 9.10
N ARG A 203 -3.05 -7.15 9.76
CA ARG A 203 -2.43 -6.97 11.06
C ARG A 203 -3.32 -7.37 12.21
N PHE A 204 -4.62 -7.26 12.05
CA PHE A 204 -5.58 -7.56 13.12
C PHE A 204 -5.83 -9.06 13.24
N PHE A 205 -6.01 -9.78 12.12
CA PHE A 205 -6.26 -11.22 12.13
C PHE A 205 -4.93 -11.99 12.26
N ASP A 206 -4.49 -12.16 13.49
CA ASP A 206 -3.35 -12.97 13.90
C ASP A 206 -3.66 -13.70 15.23
N GLU A 207 -2.84 -14.70 15.56
CA GLU A 207 -2.98 -15.53 16.75
C GLU A 207 -2.05 -15.08 17.92
N THR A 208 -1.38 -13.93 17.78
CA THR A 208 -0.48 -13.44 18.85
C THR A 208 -1.27 -13.04 20.09
N PRO A 209 -1.03 -13.67 21.25
CA PRO A 209 -1.79 -13.37 22.46
C PRO A 209 -1.34 -12.04 23.11
N ALA A 210 -2.26 -11.42 23.83
CA ALA A 210 -2.00 -10.28 24.73
C ALA A 210 -1.33 -9.06 24.05
N VAL A 211 -1.91 -8.59 22.95
CA VAL A 211 -1.49 -7.38 22.20
C VAL A 211 -2.56 -6.27 22.18
N PRO A 212 -3.17 -5.91 23.34
CA PRO A 212 -4.32 -5.00 23.35
C PRO A 212 -3.98 -3.59 22.85
N VAL A 213 -2.76 -3.10 23.01
CA VAL A 213 -2.35 -1.78 22.47
C VAL A 213 -2.42 -1.79 20.95
N THR A 214 -1.83 -2.80 20.32
CA THR A 214 -1.80 -2.92 18.87
C THR A 214 -3.18 -3.23 18.30
N ASP A 215 -3.99 -4.04 19.01
CA ASP A 215 -5.40 -4.26 18.65
C ASP A 215 -6.20 -2.96 18.65
N ASN A 216 -6.11 -2.17 19.72
CA ASN A 216 -6.85 -0.91 19.84
C ASN A 216 -6.41 0.12 18.78
N LEU A 217 -5.13 0.15 18.38
CA LEU A 217 -4.66 0.98 17.26
C LEU A 217 -5.32 0.56 15.94
N ASN A 218 -5.31 -0.76 15.62
CA ASN A 218 -5.98 -1.28 14.44
C ASN A 218 -7.48 -0.94 14.43
N LEU A 219 -8.18 -1.23 15.53
CA LEU A 219 -9.61 -0.97 15.65
C LEU A 219 -9.96 0.53 15.51
N SER A 220 -9.16 1.42 16.10
CA SER A 220 -9.37 2.87 15.98
C SER A 220 -9.18 3.35 14.55
N LEU A 221 -8.14 2.87 13.85
CA LEU A 221 -7.89 3.22 12.46
C LEU A 221 -9.00 2.67 11.53
N MET A 222 -9.44 1.40 11.73
CA MET A 222 -10.57 0.83 10.98
C MET A 222 -11.85 1.65 11.18
N LYS A 223 -12.19 2.04 12.42
CA LYS A 223 -13.34 2.90 12.72
C LYS A 223 -13.23 4.24 12.00
N THR A 224 -12.03 4.84 11.94
CA THR A 224 -11.79 6.10 11.25
C THR A 224 -11.97 5.96 9.74
N VAL A 225 -11.34 4.96 9.11
CA VAL A 225 -11.46 4.74 7.67
C VAL A 225 -12.94 4.45 7.30
N ARG A 226 -13.63 3.62 8.10
CA ARG A 226 -15.05 3.32 7.90
C ARG A 226 -15.94 4.56 7.97
N ALA A 227 -15.63 5.50 8.85
CA ALA A 227 -16.42 6.73 9.01
C ALA A 227 -16.09 7.77 7.92
N GLU A 228 -14.81 7.95 7.60
CA GLU A 228 -14.37 9.05 6.76
C GLU A 228 -14.39 8.70 5.26
N ALA A 229 -14.22 7.42 4.85
CA ALA A 229 -14.24 7.04 3.44
C ALA A 229 -15.55 7.41 2.73
N PRO A 230 -16.75 7.09 3.27
CA PRO A 230 -18.01 7.54 2.68
C PRO A 230 -18.15 9.07 2.65
N ARG A 231 -17.62 9.80 3.66
CA ARG A 231 -17.65 11.27 3.69
C ARG A 231 -16.79 11.87 2.57
N VAL A 232 -15.60 11.33 2.34
CA VAL A 232 -14.73 11.78 1.25
C VAL A 232 -15.35 11.53 -0.11
N LEU A 233 -16.09 10.42 -0.28
CA LEU A 233 -16.82 10.12 -1.54
C LEU A 233 -17.99 11.08 -1.75
N ALA A 234 -18.75 11.37 -0.68
CA ALA A 234 -19.89 12.30 -0.76
C ALA A 234 -19.46 13.78 -0.88
N GLU A 235 -18.33 14.15 -0.28
CA GLU A 235 -17.79 15.51 -0.22
C GLU A 235 -16.32 15.52 -0.63
N PRO A 236 -15.97 15.39 -1.93
CA PRO A 236 -14.60 15.19 -2.39
C PRO A 236 -13.60 16.30 -2.01
N GLU A 237 -14.08 17.53 -1.79
CA GLU A 237 -13.28 18.69 -1.39
C GLU A 237 -13.34 18.99 0.13
N ASN A 238 -13.94 18.10 0.93
CA ASN A 238 -13.94 18.24 2.39
C ASN A 238 -12.53 18.00 2.93
N TYR A 239 -11.86 19.09 3.29
CA TYR A 239 -10.47 19.07 3.77
C TYR A 239 -10.28 18.17 4.99
N ASP A 240 -11.19 18.24 5.97
CA ASP A 240 -11.03 17.50 7.23
C ASP A 240 -11.18 15.99 6.99
N ALA A 241 -12.14 15.57 6.15
CA ALA A 241 -12.30 14.18 5.78
C ALA A 241 -11.07 13.65 4.99
N ARG A 242 -10.58 14.44 4.01
CA ARG A 242 -9.36 14.12 3.26
C ARG A 242 -8.12 14.05 4.16
N ALA A 243 -8.02 14.97 5.12
CA ALA A 243 -6.91 15.00 6.07
C ALA A 243 -6.91 13.76 6.97
N ASN A 244 -8.07 13.37 7.49
CA ASN A 244 -8.21 12.16 8.30
C ASN A 244 -7.88 10.89 7.51
N ILE A 245 -8.37 10.75 6.28
CA ILE A 245 -8.05 9.62 5.40
C ILE A 245 -6.55 9.60 5.06
N MET A 246 -5.95 10.74 4.72
CA MET A 246 -4.53 10.81 4.38
C MET A 246 -3.66 10.42 5.57
N TRP A 247 -3.98 10.90 6.77
CA TRP A 247 -3.22 10.57 7.97
C TRP A 247 -3.45 9.12 8.41
N ALA A 248 -4.68 8.61 8.37
CA ALA A 248 -4.99 7.22 8.64
C ALA A 248 -4.26 6.27 7.68
N GLY A 249 -4.25 6.58 6.38
CA GLY A 249 -3.57 5.77 5.37
C GLY A 249 -2.07 5.58 5.66
N MET A 250 -1.38 6.65 6.06
CA MET A 250 0.00 6.57 6.49
C MET A 250 0.15 5.65 7.71
N LEU A 251 -0.70 5.81 8.73
CA LEU A 251 -0.65 5.01 9.97
C LEU A 251 -0.99 3.53 9.74
N CYS A 252 -1.85 3.22 8.76
CA CYS A 252 -2.22 1.85 8.45
C CYS A 252 -1.03 0.98 8.02
N HIS A 253 0.01 1.55 7.40
CA HIS A 253 1.13 0.77 6.87
C HIS A 253 2.52 1.20 7.36
N GLN A 254 2.62 2.20 8.22
CA GLN A 254 3.89 2.64 8.79
C GLN A 254 4.61 1.56 9.62
N GLY A 255 3.86 0.64 10.23
CA GLY A 255 4.35 -0.45 11.06
C GLY A 255 3.83 -0.45 12.51
N TYR A 256 3.34 0.67 13.05
CA TYR A 256 2.81 0.71 14.43
C TYR A 256 1.70 -0.32 14.69
N ALA A 257 0.83 -0.49 13.72
CA ALA A 257 -0.30 -1.42 13.80
C ALA A 257 0.10 -2.90 13.78
N GLY A 258 1.38 -3.21 13.48
CA GLY A 258 1.94 -4.55 13.45
C GLY A 258 2.92 -4.87 14.59
N CYS A 259 3.24 -3.89 15.45
CA CYS A 259 4.24 -4.09 16.51
C CYS A 259 3.84 -5.19 17.49
N GLY A 260 4.76 -6.14 17.71
CA GLY A 260 4.62 -7.21 18.69
C GLY A 260 3.67 -8.33 18.32
N ARG A 261 3.40 -8.52 17.00
CA ARG A 261 2.54 -9.58 16.46
C ARG A 261 3.10 -10.18 15.17
N HIS A 262 2.56 -11.35 14.79
CA HIS A 262 2.77 -11.95 13.48
C HIS A 262 1.67 -11.50 12.51
N GLU A 263 2.02 -10.61 11.57
CA GLU A 263 1.11 -10.17 10.52
C GLU A 263 0.81 -11.31 9.53
N ASP A 264 -0.39 -11.37 8.94
CA ASP A 264 -0.76 -12.50 8.05
C ASP A 264 -0.22 -12.35 6.62
N TRP A 265 -0.64 -11.33 5.89
CA TRP A 265 -0.28 -11.02 4.49
C TRP A 265 -0.68 -12.06 3.45
N ALA A 266 -1.49 -13.05 3.82
CA ALA A 266 -1.98 -14.07 2.89
C ALA A 266 -2.88 -13.46 1.82
N THR A 267 -3.78 -12.55 2.21
CA THR A 267 -4.75 -11.96 1.28
C THR A 267 -4.09 -11.02 0.28
N HIS A 268 -3.11 -10.23 0.71
CA HIS A 268 -2.30 -9.41 -0.20
C HIS A 268 -1.52 -10.29 -1.20
N GLY A 269 -0.97 -11.41 -0.74
CA GLY A 269 -0.29 -12.35 -1.63
C GLY A 269 -1.22 -12.93 -2.69
N LEU A 270 -2.44 -13.33 -2.31
CA LEU A 270 -3.46 -13.79 -3.25
C LEU A 270 -3.87 -12.69 -4.25
N GLU A 271 -4.00 -11.44 -3.79
CA GLU A 271 -4.34 -10.31 -4.66
C GLU A 271 -3.21 -9.95 -5.63
N HIS A 272 -1.96 -10.06 -5.23
CA HIS A 272 -0.83 -9.80 -6.12
C HIS A 272 -0.86 -10.65 -7.39
N GLU A 273 -1.37 -11.88 -7.30
CA GLU A 273 -1.52 -12.75 -8.48
C GLU A 273 -2.65 -12.28 -9.40
N LEU A 274 -3.73 -11.69 -8.86
CA LEU A 274 -4.77 -11.04 -9.68
C LEU A 274 -4.19 -9.84 -10.46
N SER A 275 -3.43 -8.99 -9.77
CA SER A 275 -2.77 -7.84 -10.40
C SER A 275 -1.66 -8.25 -11.39
N ALA A 276 -1.01 -9.40 -11.18
CA ALA A 276 -0.04 -9.95 -12.13
C ALA A 276 -0.72 -10.54 -13.36
N LEU A 277 -1.88 -11.20 -13.20
CA LEU A 277 -2.69 -11.74 -14.27
C LEU A 277 -3.30 -10.63 -15.14
N ASN A 278 -3.83 -9.58 -14.51
CA ASN A 278 -4.43 -8.44 -15.18
C ASN A 278 -3.98 -7.13 -14.50
N PRO A 279 -2.98 -6.41 -15.07
CA PRO A 279 -2.45 -5.17 -14.51
C PRO A 279 -3.45 -4.01 -14.38
N ASP A 280 -4.61 -4.09 -15.05
CA ASP A 280 -5.68 -3.10 -14.96
C ASP A 280 -6.52 -3.25 -13.67
N ILE A 281 -6.39 -4.37 -12.97
CA ILE A 281 -7.01 -4.56 -11.65
C ILE A 281 -6.33 -3.63 -10.64
N THR A 282 -7.10 -2.66 -10.13
CA THR A 282 -6.64 -1.79 -9.06
C THR A 282 -6.50 -2.59 -7.77
N HIS A 283 -5.36 -2.50 -7.09
CA HIS A 283 -5.02 -3.29 -5.90
C HIS A 283 -6.12 -3.32 -4.84
N GLY A 284 -6.64 -2.16 -4.43
CA GLY A 284 -7.74 -2.09 -3.46
C GLY A 284 -9.03 -2.77 -3.93
N ALA A 285 -9.29 -2.82 -5.25
CA ALA A 285 -10.45 -3.53 -5.79
C ALA A 285 -10.26 -5.05 -5.70
N GLY A 286 -9.07 -5.55 -6.01
CA GLY A 286 -8.72 -6.97 -5.81
C GLY A 286 -8.84 -7.37 -4.34
N LEU A 287 -8.34 -6.54 -3.41
CA LEU A 287 -8.45 -6.76 -1.97
C LEU A 287 -9.91 -6.75 -1.47
N ALA A 288 -10.78 -5.90 -2.04
CA ALA A 288 -12.20 -5.86 -1.70
C ALA A 288 -12.91 -7.21 -1.94
N VAL A 289 -12.50 -7.90 -2.99
CA VAL A 289 -13.01 -9.24 -3.35
C VAL A 289 -12.34 -10.33 -2.50
N MET A 290 -11.01 -10.26 -2.37
CA MET A 290 -10.25 -11.35 -1.75
C MET A 290 -10.41 -11.41 -0.23
N PHE A 291 -10.51 -10.28 0.48
CA PHE A 291 -10.63 -10.29 1.94
C PHE A 291 -11.89 -11.02 2.43
N PRO A 292 -13.12 -10.71 1.97
CA PRO A 292 -14.30 -11.44 2.41
C PRO A 292 -14.26 -12.94 2.08
N ALA A 293 -13.62 -13.34 0.98
CA ALA A 293 -13.44 -14.74 0.60
C ALA A 293 -12.45 -15.44 1.55
N TRP A 294 -11.30 -14.83 1.81
CA TRP A 294 -10.31 -15.32 2.79
C TRP A 294 -10.93 -15.42 4.19
N MET A 295 -11.57 -14.35 4.67
CA MET A 295 -12.27 -14.36 5.96
C MET A 295 -13.27 -15.50 6.07
N THR A 296 -14.07 -15.73 5.03
CA THR A 296 -15.03 -16.85 4.96
C THR A 296 -14.34 -18.21 5.05
N TYR A 297 -13.15 -18.35 4.46
CA TYR A 297 -12.40 -19.59 4.48
C TYR A 297 -11.74 -19.89 5.84
N VAL A 298 -11.27 -18.84 6.53
CA VAL A 298 -10.42 -19.01 7.73
C VAL A 298 -11.15 -18.77 9.06
N HIS A 299 -12.37 -18.20 9.08
CA HIS A 299 -13.04 -17.75 10.31
C HIS A 299 -13.18 -18.84 11.37
N GLY A 300 -13.38 -20.10 10.95
CA GLY A 300 -13.46 -21.25 11.86
C GLY A 300 -12.19 -21.50 12.68
N GLN A 301 -11.05 -20.87 12.32
CA GLN A 301 -9.82 -20.94 13.13
C GLN A 301 -10.00 -20.23 14.49
N ASN A 302 -10.67 -19.07 14.49
CA ASN A 302 -10.93 -18.28 15.70
C ASN A 302 -12.18 -17.39 15.49
N PRO A 303 -13.41 -17.97 15.56
CA PRO A 303 -14.65 -17.21 15.33
C PRO A 303 -14.81 -16.03 16.30
N GLU A 304 -14.32 -16.16 17.55
CA GLU A 304 -14.37 -15.10 18.55
C GLU A 304 -13.63 -13.83 18.09
N ARG A 305 -12.52 -13.98 17.35
CA ARG A 305 -11.74 -12.86 16.81
C ARG A 305 -12.56 -12.09 15.77
N PHE A 306 -13.31 -12.78 14.91
CA PHE A 306 -14.21 -12.17 13.92
C PHE A 306 -15.42 -11.51 14.59
N ALA A 307 -16.04 -12.19 15.55
CA ALA A 307 -17.15 -11.62 16.32
C ALA A 307 -16.72 -10.36 17.08
N PHE A 308 -15.52 -10.37 17.70
CA PHE A 308 -14.95 -9.20 18.37
C PHE A 308 -14.71 -8.04 17.38
N TYR A 309 -14.11 -8.31 16.23
CA TYR A 309 -13.94 -7.33 15.16
C TYR A 309 -15.27 -6.71 14.71
N GLY A 310 -16.27 -7.54 14.46
CA GLY A 310 -17.62 -7.07 14.05
C GLY A 310 -18.27 -6.14 15.08
N ARG A 311 -18.16 -6.48 16.36
CA ARG A 311 -18.66 -5.64 17.46
C ARG A 311 -17.90 -4.31 17.54
N GLU A 312 -16.58 -4.37 17.55
CA GLU A 312 -15.75 -3.18 17.76
C GLU A 312 -15.75 -2.23 16.58
N VAL A 313 -15.66 -2.74 15.36
CA VAL A 313 -15.55 -1.89 14.17
C VAL A 313 -16.91 -1.47 13.64
N PHE A 314 -17.87 -2.37 13.61
CA PHE A 314 -19.18 -2.13 13.00
C PHE A 314 -20.33 -1.93 14.00
N GLY A 315 -20.08 -2.21 15.28
CA GLY A 315 -21.11 -2.07 16.32
C GLY A 315 -22.18 -3.17 16.27
N LEU A 316 -21.85 -4.35 15.75
CA LEU A 316 -22.78 -5.47 15.68
C LEU A 316 -23.17 -5.95 17.09
N ALA A 317 -24.45 -6.18 17.31
CA ALA A 317 -24.93 -6.78 18.54
C ALA A 317 -24.67 -8.30 18.53
N PRO A 318 -24.23 -8.89 19.66
CA PRO A 318 -24.03 -10.34 19.73
C PRO A 318 -25.38 -11.07 19.61
N THR A 319 -25.40 -12.16 18.83
CA THR A 319 -26.60 -13.00 18.66
C THR A 319 -26.71 -14.09 19.74
N GLY A 320 -25.60 -14.38 20.42
CA GLY A 320 -25.43 -15.54 21.32
C GLY A 320 -24.88 -16.78 20.63
N ASP A 321 -24.67 -16.72 19.31
CA ASP A 321 -23.98 -17.72 18.52
C ASP A 321 -22.73 -17.06 17.89
N VAL A 322 -21.56 -17.46 18.34
CA VAL A 322 -20.29 -16.86 17.92
C VAL A 322 -19.98 -17.08 16.43
N GLU A 323 -20.41 -18.20 15.89
CA GLU A 323 -20.23 -18.52 14.46
C GLU A 323 -21.10 -17.60 13.60
N ALA A 324 -22.34 -17.37 14.00
CA ALA A 324 -23.23 -16.42 13.35
C ALA A 324 -22.68 -14.98 13.48
N ASP A 325 -22.13 -14.59 14.63
CA ASP A 325 -21.53 -13.28 14.85
C ASP A 325 -20.28 -13.10 13.95
N ALA A 326 -19.48 -14.14 13.77
CA ALA A 326 -18.33 -14.12 12.86
C ALA A 326 -18.77 -13.94 11.40
N MET A 327 -19.76 -14.68 10.96
CA MET A 327 -20.30 -14.55 9.59
C MET A 327 -20.91 -13.16 9.36
N ASN A 328 -21.66 -12.62 10.33
CA ASN A 328 -22.18 -11.26 10.26
C ASN A 328 -21.07 -10.21 10.11
N ALA A 329 -19.94 -10.40 10.78
CA ALA A 329 -18.77 -9.52 10.65
C ALA A 329 -18.16 -9.58 9.25
N ILE A 330 -18.10 -10.73 8.61
CA ILE A 330 -17.65 -10.92 7.23
C ILE A 330 -18.61 -10.23 6.26
N ASP A 331 -19.90 -10.46 6.40
CA ASP A 331 -20.91 -9.91 5.51
C ASP A 331 -20.98 -8.37 5.58
N VAL A 332 -20.85 -7.79 6.78
CA VAL A 332 -20.79 -6.32 6.91
C VAL A 332 -19.52 -5.74 6.32
N THR A 333 -18.38 -6.47 6.35
CA THR A 333 -17.15 -6.05 5.71
C THR A 333 -17.30 -6.03 4.19
N ARG A 334 -17.86 -7.10 3.60
CA ARG A 334 -18.19 -7.16 2.16
C ARG A 334 -19.13 -6.00 1.78
N SER A 335 -20.18 -5.78 2.59
CA SER A 335 -21.14 -4.70 2.37
C SER A 335 -20.51 -3.32 2.47
N PHE A 336 -19.55 -3.14 3.37
CA PHE A 336 -18.80 -1.88 3.48
C PHE A 336 -17.99 -1.60 2.20
N PHE A 337 -17.24 -2.56 1.69
CA PHE A 337 -16.49 -2.39 0.44
C PHE A 337 -17.43 -2.14 -0.76
N ALA A 338 -18.53 -2.89 -0.85
CA ALA A 338 -19.55 -2.66 -1.87
C ALA A 338 -20.15 -1.25 -1.79
N SER A 339 -20.38 -0.71 -0.57
CA SER A 339 -20.90 0.65 -0.36
C SER A 339 -19.94 1.75 -0.82
N LEU A 340 -18.64 1.44 -0.93
CA LEU A 340 -17.64 2.33 -1.51
C LEU A 340 -17.55 2.21 -3.05
N GLY A 341 -18.36 1.34 -3.67
CA GLY A 341 -18.33 1.08 -5.11
C GLY A 341 -17.23 0.10 -5.54
N MET A 342 -16.71 -0.70 -4.61
CA MET A 342 -15.74 -1.74 -4.94
C MET A 342 -16.44 -3.03 -5.41
N PRO A 343 -15.79 -3.83 -6.28
CA PRO A 343 -16.32 -5.12 -6.72
C PRO A 343 -16.42 -6.10 -5.55
N THR A 344 -17.30 -7.06 -5.68
CA THR A 344 -17.59 -8.08 -4.65
C THR A 344 -17.27 -9.50 -5.11
N THR A 345 -17.01 -9.69 -6.41
CA THR A 345 -16.66 -10.98 -7.01
C THR A 345 -15.51 -10.84 -8.02
N LEU A 346 -14.81 -11.94 -8.27
CA LEU A 346 -13.77 -12.03 -9.29
C LEU A 346 -14.32 -11.81 -10.70
N ALA A 347 -15.57 -12.23 -10.95
CA ALA A 347 -16.23 -12.03 -12.24
C ALA A 347 -16.37 -10.53 -12.59
N GLU A 348 -16.58 -9.65 -11.62
CA GLU A 348 -16.61 -8.20 -11.81
C GLU A 348 -15.23 -7.61 -12.16
N LEU A 349 -14.17 -8.36 -11.94
CA LEU A 349 -12.79 -8.04 -12.31
C LEU A 349 -12.33 -8.76 -13.59
N ASP A 350 -13.26 -9.41 -14.31
CA ASP A 350 -12.96 -10.22 -15.50
C ASP A 350 -11.99 -11.37 -15.24
N VAL A 351 -12.10 -11.98 -14.04
CA VAL A 351 -11.33 -13.16 -13.61
C VAL A 351 -12.30 -14.32 -13.39
N HIS A 352 -11.99 -15.46 -13.97
CA HIS A 352 -12.87 -16.62 -14.03
C HIS A 352 -12.20 -17.89 -13.51
N GLU A 353 -12.97 -18.99 -13.36
CA GLU A 353 -12.47 -20.30 -12.85
C GLU A 353 -11.20 -20.77 -13.58
N ASP A 354 -11.14 -20.61 -14.91
CA ASP A 354 -10.00 -21.05 -15.74
C ASP A 354 -8.71 -20.24 -15.48
N ASP A 355 -8.82 -19.10 -14.83
CA ASP A 355 -7.67 -18.25 -14.50
C ASP A 355 -6.99 -18.66 -13.21
N ILE A 356 -7.70 -19.34 -12.31
CA ILE A 356 -7.18 -19.75 -11.00
C ILE A 356 -5.89 -20.55 -11.15
N GLU A 357 -5.88 -21.56 -12.03
CA GLU A 357 -4.70 -22.43 -12.23
C GLU A 357 -3.50 -21.68 -12.85
N LYS A 358 -3.72 -20.54 -13.49
CA LYS A 358 -2.64 -19.69 -14.04
C LYS A 358 -1.90 -18.93 -12.93
N MET A 359 -2.58 -18.59 -11.83
CA MET A 359 -2.04 -17.86 -10.71
C MET A 359 -1.24 -18.74 -9.72
N ILE A 360 -1.57 -20.04 -9.61
CA ILE A 360 -0.98 -20.93 -8.60
C ILE A 360 0.55 -21.08 -8.71
N PRO A 361 1.17 -21.20 -9.90
CA PRO A 361 2.61 -21.34 -9.99
C PRO A 361 3.38 -20.13 -9.42
N THR A 362 2.98 -18.91 -9.77
CA THR A 362 3.62 -17.67 -9.30
C THR A 362 3.32 -17.41 -7.83
N LEU A 363 2.11 -17.72 -7.35
CA LEU A 363 1.78 -17.69 -5.92
C LEU A 363 2.73 -18.57 -5.10
N ARG A 364 2.98 -19.80 -5.58
CA ARG A 364 3.92 -20.74 -4.95
C ARG A 364 5.35 -20.21 -4.93
N GLU A 365 5.80 -19.58 -6.00
CA GLU A 365 7.14 -18.95 -6.07
C GLU A 365 7.26 -17.76 -5.10
N ASN A 366 6.20 -16.98 -4.96
CA ASN A 366 6.21 -15.78 -4.13
C ASN A 366 6.04 -16.09 -2.64
N LEU A 367 5.17 -17.05 -2.27
CA LEU A 367 4.80 -17.32 -0.87
C LEU A 367 5.27 -18.70 -0.35
N GLY A 368 5.79 -19.58 -1.21
CA GLY A 368 6.16 -20.95 -0.86
C GLY A 368 4.96 -21.92 -0.88
N GLU A 369 5.21 -23.17 -0.51
CA GLU A 369 4.17 -24.22 -0.49
C GLU A 369 3.12 -24.01 0.61
N VAL A 370 3.50 -23.29 1.69
CA VAL A 370 2.64 -23.00 2.84
C VAL A 370 2.83 -21.53 3.24
N PHE A 371 1.76 -20.80 3.33
CA PHE A 371 1.77 -19.35 3.65
C PHE A 371 0.68 -18.99 4.68
N GLY A 372 0.63 -17.71 5.09
CA GLY A 372 -0.30 -17.20 6.08
C GLY A 372 0.15 -17.46 7.53
N SER A 373 -0.23 -16.57 8.43
CA SER A 373 0.06 -16.62 9.86
C SER A 373 -1.16 -16.97 10.69
N PHE A 374 -2.31 -16.39 10.40
CA PHE A 374 -3.56 -16.67 11.10
C PHE A 374 -3.99 -18.13 10.91
N LYS A 375 -3.92 -18.61 9.69
CA LYS A 375 -4.09 -20.01 9.33
C LYS A 375 -3.03 -20.38 8.31
N LYS A 376 -2.33 -21.50 8.52
CA LYS A 376 -1.42 -22.04 7.50
C LYS A 376 -2.22 -22.54 6.32
N LEU A 377 -1.97 -21.93 5.16
CA LEU A 377 -2.67 -22.20 3.90
C LEU A 377 -1.73 -22.89 2.92
N THR A 378 -2.27 -23.83 2.17
CA THR A 378 -1.62 -24.52 1.05
C THR A 378 -2.11 -23.99 -0.29
N MET A 379 -1.55 -24.45 -1.39
CA MET A 379 -2.03 -24.09 -2.74
C MET A 379 -3.47 -24.59 -2.99
N ASP A 380 -3.92 -25.68 -2.35
CA ASP A 380 -5.31 -26.13 -2.45
C ASP A 380 -6.27 -25.21 -1.67
N ASP A 381 -5.82 -24.69 -0.52
CA ASP A 381 -6.58 -23.67 0.21
C ASP A 381 -6.69 -22.38 -0.62
N ALA A 382 -5.62 -21.96 -1.30
CA ALA A 382 -5.65 -20.80 -2.20
C ALA A 382 -6.70 -20.96 -3.31
N ARG A 383 -6.74 -22.14 -3.96
CA ARG A 383 -7.78 -22.48 -4.95
C ARG A 383 -9.19 -22.35 -4.37
N ALA A 384 -9.39 -22.87 -3.16
CA ALA A 384 -10.67 -22.79 -2.49
C ALA A 384 -11.08 -21.35 -2.18
N ILE A 385 -10.13 -20.49 -1.73
CA ILE A 385 -10.37 -19.08 -1.46
C ILE A 385 -10.74 -18.33 -2.76
N TYR A 386 -10.00 -18.54 -3.87
CA TYR A 386 -10.35 -17.94 -5.16
C TYR A 386 -11.76 -18.38 -5.64
N ARG A 387 -12.13 -19.64 -5.44
CA ARG A 387 -13.49 -20.13 -5.78
C ARG A 387 -14.59 -19.50 -4.93
N LEU A 388 -14.31 -19.18 -3.66
CA LEU A 388 -15.24 -18.43 -2.81
C LEU A 388 -15.40 -16.97 -3.24
N ALA A 389 -14.48 -16.47 -4.05
CA ALA A 389 -14.46 -15.11 -4.57
C ALA A 389 -15.12 -14.97 -5.96
N LEU A 390 -15.41 -16.08 -6.68
CA LEU A 390 -16.11 -16.08 -7.96
C LEU A 390 -17.57 -15.64 -7.79
#